data_0aa0d06bbcb843133e52dc73adf789e8
#
_entry.id   0aa0d06bbcb843133e52dc73adf789e8
#
_cell.length_a   1.000
_cell.length_b   1.000
_cell.length_c   1.000
_cell.angle_alpha   90.00
_cell.angle_beta   90.00
_cell.angle_gamma   90.00
#
_symmetry.space_group_name_H-M   'P 1'
#
loop_
_entity.id
_entity.type
_entity.pdbx_description
1 polymer ?
#
loop_
_entity_poly.entity_id
_entity_poly.type
_entity_poly.pdbx_seq_one_letter_code
_entity_poly.pdbx_strand_id
1 'polypeptide(L)'
;MYKKQRIRTHPRSGISSDYLCLVCHKKGIYLGNNAISKNLIMVNRSELLNGNSFITGVSGSGKSMLAKQDIVNLYLSDKNADIIVIDPEREYKIVEALGGERIILSATSKHHINAMDMNRDYGDGENPLILKSEFILSLCEQLIGRLDLKQKSVIDRCTKIAYRGYLMNGCEGEVPTLKDLRKVLLEQPEVEAQEIALAIELFVDGSLDTFAKPTNVDTKNRFICYDIHDLGKQMMPIGMLVVLDSILNRITSNRAKGRSTYVFLDEIYLLFKHEYSADFLFTLWKRVRKYGAFITGITQNIEDMLQSHTARTMLANSELVVMLNQAATDREKLAELMGISELQLSYITNAEAGHGLVKIGGALVPFVNHLPKDTELYRLMSTKAFE
;
A
#
# COMPACT_ATOMS: atom_id res chain seq x y z
N MET A 1 30.05 5.36 -13.95
CA MET A 1 30.39 4.60 -15.16
C MET A 1 29.24 3.62 -15.46
N TYR A 2 28.24 4.05 -16.25
CA TYR A 2 27.08 3.23 -16.59
C TYR A 2 27.44 2.26 -17.70
N LYS A 3 27.46 0.95 -17.44
CA LYS A 3 27.53 -0.07 -18.48
C LYS A 3 26.17 -0.14 -19.18
N LYS A 4 26.08 0.44 -20.39
CA LYS A 4 25.00 0.16 -21.36
C LYS A 4 24.98 -1.34 -21.64
N GLN A 5 23.99 -2.08 -21.14
CA GLN A 5 23.75 -3.43 -21.59
C GLN A 5 23.26 -3.39 -23.05
N ARG A 6 24.03 -4.00 -23.94
CA ARG A 6 23.69 -4.13 -25.37
C ARG A 6 22.49 -5.06 -25.53
N ILE A 7 21.40 -4.50 -26.03
CA ILE A 7 20.26 -5.25 -26.56
C ILE A 7 20.75 -5.96 -27.84
N ARG A 8 20.76 -7.30 -27.84
CA ARG A 8 21.03 -8.08 -29.04
C ARG A 8 19.77 -8.09 -29.90
N THR A 9 19.75 -7.34 -30.99
CA THR A 9 18.72 -7.37 -32.02
C THR A 9 19.09 -8.44 -33.07
N HIS A 10 18.17 -9.37 -33.33
CA HIS A 10 18.22 -10.23 -34.53
C HIS A 10 17.44 -9.56 -35.67
N PRO A 11 18.03 -9.37 -36.86
CA PRO A 11 17.37 -8.71 -37.96
C PRO A 11 16.64 -9.71 -38.85
N ARG A 12 15.34 -9.92 -38.67
CA ARG A 12 14.45 -10.50 -39.70
C ARG A 12 12.98 -10.23 -39.33
N SER A 13 12.45 -9.21 -39.91
CA SER A 13 11.07 -8.82 -40.22
C SER A 13 10.82 -7.37 -39.85
N GLY A 14 10.21 -6.58 -40.73
CA GLY A 14 10.03 -5.13 -40.68
C GLY A 14 9.05 -4.65 -39.57
N ILE A 15 9.15 -5.20 -38.39
CA ILE A 15 8.51 -4.76 -37.15
C ILE A 15 9.54 -3.93 -36.40
N SER A 16 9.22 -2.68 -36.09
CA SER A 16 10.07 -1.78 -35.30
C SER A 16 10.69 -2.51 -34.12
N SER A 17 12.01 -2.34 -33.92
CA SER A 17 12.80 -2.99 -32.87
C SER A 17 12.29 -2.73 -31.45
N ASP A 18 11.38 -1.78 -31.28
CA ASP A 18 10.82 -1.35 -30.01
C ASP A 18 9.81 -2.36 -29.40
N TYR A 19 9.26 -3.27 -30.20
CA TYR A 19 8.30 -4.29 -29.77
C TYR A 19 8.93 -5.60 -29.27
N LEU A 20 10.23 -5.78 -29.45
CA LEU A 20 10.98 -6.98 -29.07
C LEU A 20 11.72 -6.83 -27.73
N CYS A 21 11.31 -5.91 -26.86
CA CYS A 21 11.98 -5.69 -25.60
C CYS A 21 11.79 -6.91 -24.69
N LEU A 22 12.85 -7.70 -24.54
CA LEU A 22 12.98 -8.78 -23.55
C LEU A 22 13.18 -8.14 -22.17
N VAL A 23 12.13 -7.99 -21.39
CA VAL A 23 12.26 -7.61 -19.98
C VAL A 23 12.44 -8.89 -19.15
N CYS A 24 13.70 -9.24 -18.92
CA CYS A 24 14.05 -10.39 -18.10
C CYS A 24 15.14 -9.99 -17.11
N HIS A 25 14.73 -9.47 -15.96
CA HIS A 25 15.65 -9.12 -14.89
C HIS A 25 16.17 -10.38 -14.19
N LYS A 26 17.44 -10.39 -13.79
CA LYS A 26 18.00 -11.44 -12.93
C LYS A 26 17.26 -11.44 -11.60
N LYS A 27 16.84 -12.61 -11.12
CA LYS A 27 16.02 -12.75 -9.90
C LYS A 27 14.70 -11.98 -9.96
N GLY A 28 14.18 -11.74 -11.18
CA GLY A 28 12.88 -11.12 -11.37
C GLY A 28 11.74 -12.05 -10.97
N ILE A 29 10.62 -11.45 -10.58
CA ILE A 29 9.36 -12.16 -10.35
C ILE A 29 8.60 -12.24 -11.68
N TYR A 30 8.02 -13.39 -11.97
CA TYR A 30 7.22 -13.61 -13.18
C TYR A 30 5.94 -12.77 -13.14
N LEU A 31 5.76 -11.95 -14.17
CA LEU A 31 4.59 -11.10 -14.34
C LEU A 31 3.64 -11.63 -15.42
N GLY A 32 4.16 -12.27 -16.43
CA GLY A 32 3.40 -12.76 -17.59
C GLY A 32 4.32 -12.99 -18.80
N ASN A 33 3.70 -13.14 -19.96
CA ASN A 33 4.39 -13.30 -21.24
C ASN A 33 4.13 -12.08 -22.14
N ASN A 34 5.11 -11.68 -22.90
CA ASN A 34 4.91 -10.70 -23.96
C ASN A 34 3.86 -11.23 -24.96
N ALA A 35 2.80 -10.47 -25.22
CA ALA A 35 1.70 -10.91 -26.08
C ALA A 35 2.14 -11.17 -27.53
N ILE A 36 3.21 -10.50 -28.02
CA ILE A 36 3.72 -10.61 -29.38
C ILE A 36 4.82 -11.67 -29.45
N SER A 37 5.91 -11.49 -28.71
CA SER A 37 7.09 -12.36 -28.80
C SER A 37 6.98 -13.64 -28.01
N LYS A 38 5.96 -13.77 -27.14
CA LYS A 38 5.73 -14.89 -26.20
C LYS A 38 6.83 -15.10 -25.16
N ASN A 39 7.82 -14.21 -25.09
CA ASN A 39 8.88 -14.27 -24.10
C ASN A 39 8.39 -13.96 -22.70
N LEU A 40 9.03 -14.55 -21.69
CA LEU A 40 8.72 -14.28 -20.27
C LEU A 40 9.03 -12.84 -19.92
N ILE A 41 8.16 -12.23 -19.13
CA ILE A 41 8.35 -10.93 -18.50
C ILE A 41 8.67 -11.19 -17.02
N MET A 42 9.92 -10.92 -16.65
CA MET A 42 10.43 -11.13 -15.28
C MET A 42 10.90 -9.78 -14.74
N VAL A 43 10.29 -9.29 -13.65
CA VAL A 43 10.57 -7.97 -13.10
C VAL A 43 11.19 -8.07 -11.72
N ASN A 44 12.35 -7.45 -11.55
CA ASN A 44 12.96 -7.22 -10.24
C ASN A 44 12.76 -5.75 -9.86
N ARG A 45 11.91 -5.50 -8.87
CA ARG A 45 11.56 -4.13 -8.45
C ARG A 45 12.76 -3.35 -7.89
N SER A 46 13.75 -4.05 -7.32
CA SER A 46 14.97 -3.41 -6.79
C SER A 46 15.90 -2.86 -7.88
N GLU A 47 15.75 -3.31 -9.14
CA GLU A 47 16.51 -2.82 -10.30
C GLU A 47 15.87 -1.59 -10.96
N LEU A 48 14.62 -1.25 -10.58
CA LEU A 48 13.93 -0.06 -11.06
C LEU A 48 14.36 1.18 -10.28
N LEU A 49 14.30 2.36 -10.92
CA LEU A 49 14.56 3.63 -10.23
C LEU A 49 13.51 3.91 -9.17
N ASN A 50 12.26 3.52 -9.43
CA ASN A 50 11.15 3.52 -8.48
C ASN A 50 10.42 2.18 -8.57
N GLY A 51 10.65 1.30 -7.60
CA GLY A 51 10.07 -0.04 -7.55
C GLY A 51 8.61 -0.09 -7.06
N ASN A 52 8.00 1.07 -6.74
CA ASN A 52 6.57 1.13 -6.47
C ASN A 52 5.78 0.89 -7.75
N SER A 53 4.59 0.32 -7.63
CA SER A 53 3.82 -0.15 -8.79
C SER A 53 2.32 0.12 -8.67
N PHE A 54 1.64 0.07 -9.81
CA PHE A 54 0.18 0.07 -9.89
C PHE A 54 -0.33 -1.10 -10.72
N ILE A 55 -1.49 -1.63 -10.34
CA ILE A 55 -2.29 -2.58 -11.12
C ILE A 55 -3.67 -1.96 -11.32
N THR A 56 -4.03 -1.69 -12.56
CA THR A 56 -5.28 -1.00 -12.90
C THR A 56 -6.13 -1.79 -13.89
N GLY A 57 -7.43 -1.60 -13.86
CA GLY A 57 -8.35 -2.22 -14.81
C GLY A 57 -9.78 -2.33 -14.25
N VAL A 58 -10.75 -2.51 -15.11
CA VAL A 58 -12.16 -2.68 -14.71
C VAL A 58 -12.38 -3.98 -13.92
N SER A 59 -13.54 -4.10 -13.27
CA SER A 59 -13.94 -5.36 -12.63
C SER A 59 -13.94 -6.52 -13.64
N GLY A 60 -13.47 -7.69 -13.23
CA GLY A 60 -13.36 -8.86 -14.08
C GLY A 60 -12.17 -8.87 -15.07
N SER A 61 -11.35 -7.83 -15.13
CA SER A 61 -10.15 -7.79 -15.99
C SER A 61 -9.00 -8.69 -15.53
N GLY A 62 -9.07 -9.23 -14.31
CA GLY A 62 -8.03 -10.10 -13.74
C GLY A 62 -7.08 -9.43 -12.75
N LYS A 63 -7.35 -8.18 -12.29
CA LYS A 63 -6.51 -7.45 -11.32
C LYS A 63 -6.18 -8.25 -10.07
N SER A 64 -7.21 -8.68 -9.34
CA SER A 64 -7.04 -9.39 -8.07
C SER A 64 -6.32 -10.73 -8.26
N MET A 65 -6.54 -11.42 -9.39
CA MET A 65 -5.81 -12.64 -9.73
C MET A 65 -4.33 -12.37 -9.95
N LEU A 66 -4.00 -11.33 -10.73
CA LEU A 66 -2.62 -10.93 -11.00
C LEU A 66 -1.91 -10.47 -9.71
N ALA A 67 -2.59 -9.68 -8.88
CA ALA A 67 -2.05 -9.24 -7.59
C ALA A 67 -1.76 -10.42 -6.65
N LYS A 68 -2.69 -11.37 -6.53
CA LYS A 68 -2.49 -12.58 -5.72
C LYS A 68 -1.36 -13.45 -6.26
N GLN A 69 -1.23 -13.57 -7.58
CA GLN A 69 -0.11 -14.29 -8.19
C GLN A 69 1.23 -13.61 -7.89
N ASP A 70 1.32 -12.28 -8.00
CA ASP A 70 2.52 -11.52 -7.65
C ASP A 70 2.89 -11.71 -6.16
N ILE A 71 1.90 -11.62 -5.27
CA ILE A 71 2.03 -11.88 -3.83
C ILE A 71 2.61 -13.29 -3.56
N VAL A 72 2.01 -14.32 -4.18
CA VAL A 72 2.46 -15.71 -3.99
C VAL A 72 3.86 -15.91 -4.54
N ASN A 73 4.14 -15.39 -5.73
CA ASN A 73 5.47 -15.49 -6.34
C ASN A 73 6.53 -14.83 -5.45
N LEU A 74 6.26 -13.65 -4.89
CA LEU A 74 7.14 -12.96 -3.94
C LEU A 74 7.32 -13.78 -2.66
N TYR A 75 6.23 -14.28 -2.09
CA TYR A 75 6.23 -15.07 -0.86
C TYR A 75 7.09 -16.33 -0.95
N LEU A 76 7.02 -17.01 -2.10
CA LEU A 76 7.77 -18.23 -2.35
C LEU A 76 9.22 -17.96 -2.76
N SER A 77 9.50 -16.88 -3.48
CA SER A 77 10.81 -16.56 -4.03
C SER A 77 11.76 -15.92 -3.02
N ASP A 78 11.24 -15.11 -2.10
CA ASP A 78 12.05 -14.41 -1.09
C ASP A 78 11.57 -14.72 0.33
N LYS A 79 12.26 -15.70 0.95
CA LYS A 79 11.97 -16.09 2.34
C LYS A 79 12.29 -15.00 3.37
N ASN A 80 13.11 -14.02 3.00
CA ASN A 80 13.53 -12.93 3.88
C ASN A 80 12.69 -11.65 3.68
N ALA A 81 11.71 -11.66 2.78
CA ALA A 81 10.80 -10.54 2.58
C ALA A 81 9.54 -10.68 3.44
N ASP A 82 9.03 -9.54 3.89
CA ASP A 82 7.69 -9.43 4.46
C ASP A 82 6.70 -8.98 3.38
N ILE A 83 5.50 -9.54 3.42
CA ILE A 83 4.41 -9.19 2.51
C ILE A 83 3.21 -8.76 3.33
N ILE A 84 2.70 -7.58 3.03
CA ILE A 84 1.58 -6.96 3.75
C ILE A 84 0.51 -6.56 2.74
N VAL A 85 -0.73 -6.94 3.02
CA VAL A 85 -1.89 -6.64 2.17
C VAL A 85 -2.89 -5.81 2.97
N ILE A 86 -3.45 -4.74 2.38
CA ILE A 86 -4.66 -4.08 2.87
C ILE A 86 -5.81 -4.54 1.98
N ASP A 87 -6.83 -5.15 2.59
CA ASP A 87 -7.94 -5.83 1.93
C ASP A 87 -9.30 -5.24 2.36
N PRO A 88 -9.84 -4.28 1.61
CA PRO A 88 -11.16 -3.71 1.89
C PRO A 88 -12.32 -4.57 1.40
N GLU A 89 -12.09 -5.54 0.49
CA GLU A 89 -13.13 -6.33 -0.16
C GLU A 89 -13.13 -7.81 0.29
N ARG A 90 -12.26 -8.18 1.22
CA ARG A 90 -12.13 -9.54 1.79
C ARG A 90 -11.81 -10.60 0.73
N GLU A 91 -10.92 -10.25 -0.20
CA GLU A 91 -10.55 -11.12 -1.31
C GLU A 91 -9.29 -11.99 -1.09
N TYR A 92 -8.43 -11.66 -0.10
CA TYR A 92 -7.09 -12.25 0.05
C TYR A 92 -7.03 -13.42 1.04
N LYS A 93 -7.99 -14.34 0.98
CA LYS A 93 -7.99 -15.59 1.79
C LYS A 93 -6.76 -16.47 1.57
N ILE A 94 -6.06 -16.29 0.44
CA ILE A 94 -4.80 -16.97 0.13
C ILE A 94 -3.71 -16.72 1.19
N VAL A 95 -3.78 -15.60 1.91
CA VAL A 95 -2.84 -15.29 2.99
C VAL A 95 -2.91 -16.34 4.09
N GLU A 96 -4.12 -16.65 4.57
CA GLU A 96 -4.33 -17.67 5.60
C GLU A 96 -3.96 -19.07 5.10
N ALA A 97 -4.29 -19.40 3.83
CA ALA A 97 -3.97 -20.67 3.21
C ALA A 97 -2.45 -20.93 3.12
N LEU A 98 -1.63 -19.89 3.07
CA LEU A 98 -0.17 -19.96 3.06
C LEU A 98 0.48 -19.75 4.44
N GLY A 99 -0.30 -19.77 5.52
CA GLY A 99 0.19 -19.64 6.90
C GLY A 99 0.49 -18.20 7.31
N GLY A 100 -0.08 -17.22 6.60
CA GLY A 100 -0.04 -15.81 6.99
C GLY A 100 -1.11 -15.47 8.04
N GLU A 101 -1.01 -14.28 8.59
CA GLU A 101 -1.93 -13.74 9.59
C GLU A 101 -2.95 -12.82 8.95
N ARG A 102 -4.24 -13.07 9.19
CA ARG A 102 -5.32 -12.19 8.79
C ARG A 102 -5.86 -11.43 9.98
N ILE A 103 -5.63 -10.14 9.99
CA ILE A 103 -6.04 -9.22 11.06
C ILE A 103 -7.35 -8.55 10.63
N ILE A 104 -8.45 -8.96 11.26
CA ILE A 104 -9.78 -8.42 10.95
C ILE A 104 -10.02 -7.19 11.83
N LEU A 105 -10.16 -6.03 11.21
CA LEU A 105 -10.43 -4.77 11.89
C LEU A 105 -11.88 -4.36 11.71
N SER A 106 -12.59 -4.21 12.81
CA SER A 106 -13.97 -3.70 12.85
C SER A 106 -14.29 -3.16 14.25
N ALA A 107 -15.41 -2.45 14.39
CA ALA A 107 -15.85 -1.95 15.70
C ALA A 107 -16.15 -3.09 16.70
N THR A 108 -16.42 -4.31 16.23
CA THR A 108 -16.77 -5.46 17.07
C THR A 108 -15.69 -6.55 17.09
N SER A 109 -14.59 -6.33 16.38
CA SER A 109 -13.49 -7.29 16.33
C SER A 109 -12.79 -7.44 17.69
N LYS A 110 -12.25 -8.65 17.92
CA LYS A 110 -11.33 -8.92 19.02
C LYS A 110 -9.89 -8.51 18.68
N HIS A 111 -9.60 -8.21 17.42
CA HIS A 111 -8.29 -7.76 16.97
C HIS A 111 -8.17 -6.25 17.17
N HIS A 112 -7.08 -5.84 17.80
CA HIS A 112 -6.79 -4.45 18.08
C HIS A 112 -5.39 -4.08 17.60
N ILE A 113 -5.28 -2.88 17.05
CA ILE A 113 -4.01 -2.23 16.69
C ILE A 113 -3.98 -0.89 17.40
N ASN A 114 -2.98 -0.66 18.21
CA ASN A 114 -2.80 0.61 18.89
C ASN A 114 -2.34 1.68 17.90
N ALA A 115 -3.13 2.74 17.72
CA ALA A 115 -2.76 3.86 16.86
C ALA A 115 -1.46 4.56 17.30
N MET A 116 -1.06 4.37 18.56
CA MET A 116 0.15 4.94 19.12
C MET A 116 1.35 3.96 19.12
N ASP A 117 1.26 2.79 18.46
CA ASP A 117 2.41 1.89 18.37
C ASP A 117 3.61 2.56 17.68
N MET A 118 4.76 2.46 18.31
CA MET A 118 6.01 3.02 17.81
C MET A 118 7.17 2.15 18.32
N ASN A 119 8.07 1.76 17.42
CA ASN A 119 9.32 1.10 17.80
C ASN A 119 10.50 2.08 17.76
N ARG A 120 11.67 1.64 18.23
CA ARG A 120 12.89 2.44 18.28
C ARG A 120 13.36 2.91 16.89
N ASP A 121 13.10 2.12 15.85
CA ASP A 121 13.58 2.36 14.48
C ASP A 121 12.63 3.25 13.66
N TYR A 122 11.49 3.66 14.24
CA TYR A 122 10.43 4.41 13.55
C TYR A 122 10.90 5.73 12.94
N GLY A 123 11.91 6.38 13.54
CA GLY A 123 12.43 7.67 13.10
C GLY A 123 13.51 7.64 12.03
N ASP A 124 13.89 6.48 11.47
CA ASP A 124 14.96 6.36 10.46
C ASP A 124 16.30 7.02 10.87
N GLY A 125 16.67 6.88 12.14
CA GLY A 125 17.86 7.52 12.71
C GLY A 125 17.63 8.94 13.25
N GLU A 126 16.47 9.52 13.02
CA GLU A 126 15.97 10.72 13.67
C GLU A 126 15.19 10.36 14.95
N ASN A 127 14.76 11.39 15.70
CA ASN A 127 13.90 11.16 16.85
C ASN A 127 12.55 10.58 16.39
N PRO A 128 12.21 9.32 16.76
CA PRO A 128 10.99 8.65 16.30
C PRO A 128 9.71 9.40 16.69
N LEU A 129 9.77 10.18 17.76
CA LEU A 129 8.65 10.98 18.25
C LEU A 129 8.20 12.07 17.26
N ILE A 130 9.11 12.63 16.43
CA ILE A 130 8.75 13.67 15.47
C ILE A 130 7.76 13.13 14.45
N LEU A 131 8.09 12.01 13.78
CA LEU A 131 7.20 11.38 12.80
C LEU A 131 5.91 10.87 13.45
N LYS A 132 6.00 10.37 14.67
CA LYS A 132 4.82 9.89 15.39
C LYS A 132 3.90 11.04 15.79
N SER A 133 4.44 12.18 16.18
CA SER A 133 3.67 13.39 16.48
C SER A 133 2.95 13.91 15.24
N GLU A 134 3.61 13.91 14.07
CA GLU A 134 2.99 14.26 12.77
C GLU A 134 1.83 13.29 12.43
N PHE A 135 2.02 11.99 12.67
CA PHE A 135 0.95 11.01 12.47
C PHE A 135 -0.22 11.26 13.41
N ILE A 136 0.01 11.49 14.72
CA ILE A 136 -1.05 11.75 15.70
C ILE A 136 -1.80 13.06 15.36
N LEU A 137 -1.10 14.09 14.87
CA LEU A 137 -1.74 15.30 14.35
C LEU A 137 -2.69 14.97 13.18
N SER A 138 -2.22 14.19 12.20
CA SER A 138 -3.03 13.78 11.04
C SER A 138 -4.23 12.91 11.48
N LEU A 139 -4.03 12.04 12.47
CA LEU A 139 -5.11 11.23 13.03
C LEU A 139 -6.16 12.10 13.73
N CYS A 140 -5.75 13.07 14.56
CA CYS A 140 -6.64 14.00 15.21
C CYS A 140 -7.41 14.87 14.18
N GLU A 141 -6.74 15.37 13.14
CA GLU A 141 -7.41 16.10 12.06
C GLU A 141 -8.45 15.24 11.32
N GLN A 142 -8.18 13.93 11.17
CA GLN A 142 -9.17 12.99 10.58
C GLN A 142 -10.37 12.75 11.52
N LEU A 143 -10.14 12.76 12.85
CA LEU A 143 -11.18 12.53 13.85
C LEU A 143 -12.07 13.76 14.10
N ILE A 144 -11.46 14.93 14.16
CA ILE A 144 -12.11 16.17 14.66
C ILE A 144 -12.44 17.14 13.50
N GLY A 145 -11.71 17.04 12.38
CA GLY A 145 -11.70 18.00 11.30
C GLY A 145 -10.49 18.93 11.39
N ARG A 146 -10.51 20.01 10.62
CA ARG A 146 -9.36 20.93 10.49
C ARG A 146 -8.97 21.55 11.84
N LEU A 147 -7.71 21.32 12.23
CA LEU A 147 -7.12 21.85 13.46
C LEU A 147 -6.48 23.23 13.22
N ASP A 148 -6.67 24.14 14.16
CA ASP A 148 -5.93 25.39 14.18
C ASP A 148 -4.51 25.22 14.78
N LEU A 149 -3.72 26.31 14.76
CA LEU A 149 -2.33 26.25 15.26
C LEU A 149 -2.23 26.01 16.77
N LYS A 150 -3.20 26.46 17.56
CA LYS A 150 -3.21 26.24 19.01
C LYS A 150 -3.51 24.77 19.33
N GLN A 151 -4.55 24.22 18.70
CA GLN A 151 -4.89 22.80 18.81
C GLN A 151 -3.73 21.90 18.40
N LYS A 152 -3.04 22.21 17.27
CA LYS A 152 -1.84 21.48 16.84
C LYS A 152 -0.73 21.51 17.88
N SER A 153 -0.48 22.68 18.48
CA SER A 153 0.55 22.84 19.52
C SER A 153 0.21 22.06 20.80
N VAL A 154 -1.06 22.03 21.18
CA VAL A 154 -1.55 21.25 22.33
C VAL A 154 -1.39 19.75 22.08
N ILE A 155 -1.82 19.24 20.92
CA ILE A 155 -1.70 17.82 20.56
C ILE A 155 -0.22 17.39 20.54
N ASP A 156 0.67 18.15 19.89
CA ASP A 156 2.11 17.85 19.85
C ASP A 156 2.72 17.78 21.25
N ARG A 157 2.42 18.77 22.11
CA ARG A 157 2.88 18.77 23.50
C ARG A 157 2.36 17.58 24.29
N CYS A 158 1.07 17.28 24.20
CA CYS A 158 0.44 16.16 24.92
C CYS A 158 0.96 14.81 24.43
N THR A 159 1.21 14.68 23.11
CA THR A 159 1.85 13.48 22.54
C THR A 159 3.24 13.26 23.14
N LYS A 160 4.08 14.31 23.21
CA LYS A 160 5.40 14.22 23.86
C LYS A 160 5.32 13.80 25.32
N ILE A 161 4.33 14.32 26.06
CA ILE A 161 4.12 13.94 27.46
C ILE A 161 3.71 12.46 27.57
N ALA A 162 2.77 12.00 26.76
CA ALA A 162 2.30 10.62 26.75
C ALA A 162 3.44 9.61 26.47
N TYR A 163 4.35 9.94 25.56
CA TYR A 163 5.49 9.07 25.23
C TYR A 163 6.69 9.18 26.17
N ARG A 164 6.71 10.12 27.11
CA ARG A 164 7.89 10.41 27.93
C ARG A 164 8.42 9.15 28.63
N GLY A 165 7.55 8.40 29.31
CA GLY A 165 7.95 7.18 30.04
C GLY A 165 8.52 6.10 29.11
N TYR A 166 7.85 5.87 28.00
CA TYR A 166 8.25 4.89 26.99
C TYR A 166 9.63 5.22 26.39
N LEU A 167 9.87 6.50 26.05
CA LEU A 167 11.15 6.95 25.49
C LEU A 167 12.28 6.89 26.51
N MET A 168 12.01 7.24 27.78
CA MET A 168 13.01 7.13 28.87
C MET A 168 13.45 5.68 29.09
N ASN A 169 12.58 4.71 28.82
CA ASN A 169 12.90 3.28 28.86
C ASN A 169 13.50 2.74 27.55
N GLY A 170 13.97 3.61 26.65
CA GLY A 170 14.60 3.21 25.38
C GLY A 170 13.64 2.59 24.37
N CYS A 171 12.37 2.96 24.39
CA CYS A 171 11.27 2.38 23.61
C CYS A 171 11.00 0.89 23.95
N GLU A 172 11.14 0.53 25.21
CA GLU A 172 10.82 -0.80 25.73
C GLU A 172 9.67 -0.72 26.75
N GLY A 173 8.86 -1.78 26.82
CA GLY A 173 7.71 -1.86 27.72
C GLY A 173 6.38 -1.49 27.04
N GLU A 174 5.43 -1.03 27.86
CA GLU A 174 4.09 -0.68 27.37
C GLU A 174 4.10 0.61 26.56
N VAL A 175 3.61 0.52 25.31
CA VAL A 175 3.43 1.68 24.44
C VAL A 175 2.19 2.45 24.89
N PRO A 176 2.22 3.79 25.00
CA PRO A 176 1.03 4.55 25.33
C PRO A 176 -0.08 4.33 24.29
N THR A 177 -1.31 4.53 24.71
CA THR A 177 -2.52 4.42 23.87
C THR A 177 -3.19 5.78 23.69
N LEU A 178 -4.21 5.84 22.85
CA LEU A 178 -5.04 7.06 22.74
C LEU A 178 -5.75 7.40 24.07
N LYS A 179 -5.94 6.42 24.96
CA LYS A 179 -6.45 6.67 26.33
C LYS A 179 -5.47 7.48 27.14
N ASP A 180 -4.18 7.16 27.05
CA ASP A 180 -3.12 7.90 27.74
C ASP A 180 -3.00 9.32 27.18
N LEU A 181 -3.10 9.49 25.87
CA LEU A 181 -3.13 10.81 25.23
C LEU A 181 -4.32 11.64 25.70
N ARG A 182 -5.53 11.05 25.72
CA ARG A 182 -6.74 11.73 26.21
C ARG A 182 -6.61 12.13 27.68
N LYS A 183 -6.06 11.26 28.51
CA LYS A 183 -5.78 11.57 29.91
C LYS A 183 -4.87 12.79 30.07
N VAL A 184 -3.75 12.83 29.31
CA VAL A 184 -2.84 13.97 29.31
C VAL A 184 -3.53 15.24 28.83
N LEU A 185 -4.40 15.18 27.81
CA LEU A 185 -5.19 16.33 27.35
C LEU A 185 -6.11 16.87 28.44
N LEU A 186 -6.81 16.00 29.18
CA LEU A 186 -7.72 16.39 30.27
C LEU A 186 -6.96 17.05 31.46
N GLU A 187 -5.67 16.77 31.62
CA GLU A 187 -4.83 17.38 32.64
C GLU A 187 -4.31 18.79 32.27
N GLN A 188 -4.54 19.22 31.03
CA GLN A 188 -4.10 20.56 30.58
C GLN A 188 -5.14 21.62 30.93
N PRO A 189 -4.70 22.85 31.28
CA PRO A 189 -5.61 23.93 31.68
C PRO A 189 -6.30 24.63 30.48
N GLU A 190 -5.80 24.45 29.25
CA GLU A 190 -6.30 25.15 28.08
C GLU A 190 -7.65 24.59 27.60
N VAL A 191 -8.55 25.48 27.19
CA VAL A 191 -9.88 25.10 26.63
C VAL A 191 -9.74 24.23 25.41
N GLU A 192 -8.78 24.52 24.53
CA GLU A 192 -8.48 23.76 23.32
C GLU A 192 -8.16 22.28 23.67
N ALA A 193 -7.47 22.02 24.77
CA ALA A 193 -7.16 20.66 25.20
C ALA A 193 -8.40 19.88 25.64
N GLN A 194 -9.32 20.57 26.38
CA GLN A 194 -10.59 19.97 26.82
C GLN A 194 -11.50 19.68 25.60
N GLU A 195 -11.57 20.60 24.64
CA GLU A 195 -12.33 20.41 23.41
C GLU A 195 -11.83 19.23 22.60
N ILE A 196 -10.50 19.09 22.43
CA ILE A 196 -9.88 17.94 21.74
C ILE A 196 -10.19 16.64 22.50
N ALA A 197 -10.02 16.62 23.82
CA ALA A 197 -10.27 15.43 24.64
C ALA A 197 -11.75 14.98 24.55
N LEU A 198 -12.68 15.91 24.48
CA LEU A 198 -14.11 15.65 24.27
C LEU A 198 -14.38 15.12 22.85
N ALA A 199 -13.79 15.74 21.84
CA ALA A 199 -14.01 15.38 20.45
C ALA A 199 -13.49 13.96 20.10
N ILE A 200 -12.39 13.50 20.72
CA ILE A 200 -11.87 12.15 20.50
C ILE A 200 -12.50 11.08 21.41
N GLU A 201 -13.37 11.45 22.34
CA GLU A 201 -13.95 10.54 23.34
C GLU A 201 -14.62 9.31 22.72
N LEU A 202 -15.40 9.52 21.64
CA LEU A 202 -16.08 8.43 20.92
C LEU A 202 -15.11 7.33 20.45
N PHE A 203 -13.89 7.72 20.07
CA PHE A 203 -12.84 6.83 19.50
C PHE A 203 -11.87 6.30 20.54
N VAL A 204 -11.96 6.78 21.79
CA VAL A 204 -11.04 6.41 22.87
C VAL A 204 -11.74 5.58 23.94
N ASP A 205 -12.88 6.06 24.43
CA ASP A 205 -13.64 5.42 25.50
C ASP A 205 -15.08 5.05 25.07
N GLY A 206 -15.49 5.45 23.85
CA GLY A 206 -16.80 5.17 23.27
C GLY A 206 -16.84 3.87 22.48
N SER A 207 -17.88 3.74 21.64
CA SER A 207 -18.16 2.52 20.86
C SER A 207 -17.20 2.27 19.69
N LEU A 208 -16.32 3.21 19.37
CA LEU A 208 -15.37 3.12 18.24
C LEU A 208 -13.90 3.05 18.71
N ASP A 209 -13.66 2.44 19.86
CA ASP A 209 -12.38 2.38 20.58
C ASP A 209 -11.37 1.35 20.03
N THR A 210 -11.61 0.81 18.83
CA THR A 210 -10.82 -0.27 18.21
C THR A 210 -9.31 0.03 18.19
N PHE A 211 -8.94 1.30 17.95
CA PHE A 211 -7.54 1.75 17.82
C PHE A 211 -6.97 2.39 19.11
N ALA A 212 -7.75 2.40 20.19
CA ALA A 212 -7.35 2.95 21.50
C ALA A 212 -6.90 1.88 22.51
N LYS A 213 -6.84 0.62 22.07
CA LYS A 213 -6.42 -0.53 22.89
C LYS A 213 -5.02 -0.98 22.50
N PRO A 214 -4.25 -1.60 23.42
CA PRO A 214 -2.97 -2.22 23.08
C PRO A 214 -3.12 -3.23 21.93
N THR A 215 -2.11 -3.28 21.05
CA THR A 215 -2.07 -4.27 19.97
C THR A 215 -2.02 -5.69 20.52
N ASN A 216 -2.94 -6.53 20.08
CA ASN A 216 -3.10 -7.91 20.55
C ASN A 216 -3.00 -8.96 19.44
N VAL A 217 -2.52 -8.56 18.26
CA VAL A 217 -2.37 -9.43 17.08
C VAL A 217 -0.90 -9.61 16.73
N ASP A 218 -0.56 -10.70 16.03
CA ASP A 218 0.82 -10.93 15.57
C ASP A 218 1.16 -10.07 14.37
N THR A 219 1.61 -8.85 14.63
CA THR A 219 2.14 -7.95 13.59
C THR A 219 3.57 -8.32 13.14
N LYS A 220 4.16 -9.42 13.64
CA LYS A 220 5.52 -9.86 13.31
C LYS A 220 5.55 -10.98 12.27
N ASN A 221 4.41 -11.61 11.95
CA ASN A 221 4.31 -12.57 10.86
C ASN A 221 4.82 -11.91 9.56
N ARG A 222 5.57 -12.66 8.75
CA ARG A 222 6.11 -12.13 7.50
C ARG A 222 5.05 -12.00 6.38
N PHE A 223 3.86 -12.55 6.58
CA PHE A 223 2.75 -12.48 5.62
C PHE A 223 1.48 -12.05 6.37
N ILE A 224 1.05 -10.81 6.19
CA ILE A 224 -0.06 -10.20 6.92
C ILE A 224 -1.09 -9.66 5.93
N CYS A 225 -2.37 -9.89 6.23
CA CYS A 225 -3.50 -9.25 5.57
C CYS A 225 -4.32 -8.46 6.59
N TYR A 226 -4.42 -7.15 6.42
CA TYR A 226 -5.34 -6.30 7.15
C TYR A 226 -6.68 -6.29 6.44
N ASP A 227 -7.64 -7.07 6.95
CA ASP A 227 -9.03 -7.07 6.50
C ASP A 227 -9.75 -5.89 7.16
N ILE A 228 -10.07 -4.89 6.37
CA ILE A 228 -10.72 -3.66 6.80
C ILE A 228 -12.18 -3.53 6.29
N HIS A 229 -12.72 -4.58 5.72
CA HIS A 229 -14.05 -4.61 5.11
C HIS A 229 -15.17 -4.14 6.05
N ASP A 230 -15.13 -4.56 7.32
CA ASP A 230 -16.19 -4.29 8.29
C ASP A 230 -15.94 -3.04 9.15
N LEU A 231 -14.99 -2.18 8.80
CA LEU A 231 -14.74 -0.93 9.55
C LEU A 231 -15.88 0.08 9.47
N GLY A 232 -16.72 -0.01 8.42
CA GLY A 232 -17.77 0.96 8.18
C GLY A 232 -17.26 2.33 7.73
N LYS A 233 -18.15 3.15 7.20
CA LYS A 233 -17.78 4.42 6.52
C LYS A 233 -17.05 5.42 7.43
N GLN A 234 -17.41 5.48 8.70
CA GLN A 234 -16.84 6.43 9.66
C GLN A 234 -15.44 6.04 10.10
N MET A 235 -15.23 4.74 10.33
CA MET A 235 -13.93 4.22 10.80
C MET A 235 -12.95 3.91 9.67
N MET A 236 -13.40 3.77 8.43
CA MET A 236 -12.56 3.39 7.30
C MET A 236 -11.35 4.33 7.10
N PRO A 237 -11.51 5.67 7.04
CA PRO A 237 -10.36 6.57 6.87
C PRO A 237 -9.37 6.50 8.04
N ILE A 238 -9.90 6.38 9.25
CA ILE A 238 -9.11 6.27 10.49
C ILE A 238 -8.31 4.95 10.47
N GLY A 239 -9.00 3.84 10.19
CA GLY A 239 -8.38 2.53 10.12
C GLY A 239 -7.31 2.45 9.04
N MET A 240 -7.53 3.05 7.89
CA MET A 240 -6.52 3.11 6.83
C MET A 240 -5.27 3.87 7.27
N LEU A 241 -5.43 5.02 7.96
CA LEU A 241 -4.29 5.76 8.52
C LEU A 241 -3.52 4.93 9.56
N VAL A 242 -4.22 4.30 10.50
CA VAL A 242 -3.60 3.48 11.54
C VAL A 242 -2.87 2.28 10.93
N VAL A 243 -3.46 1.61 9.94
CA VAL A 243 -2.82 0.49 9.24
C VAL A 243 -1.59 0.95 8.47
N LEU A 244 -1.66 2.09 7.76
CA LEU A 244 -0.49 2.65 7.05
C LEU A 244 0.64 3.01 8.01
N ASP A 245 0.34 3.55 9.18
CA ASP A 245 1.32 3.84 10.23
C ASP A 245 1.95 2.55 10.81
N SER A 246 1.12 1.52 11.07
CA SER A 246 1.61 0.20 11.46
C SER A 246 2.53 -0.43 10.41
N ILE A 247 2.22 -0.25 9.12
CA ILE A 247 3.06 -0.67 7.99
C ILE A 247 4.38 0.12 7.99
N LEU A 248 4.36 1.43 8.18
CA LEU A 248 5.58 2.24 8.27
C LEU A 248 6.48 1.77 9.42
N ASN A 249 5.89 1.52 10.59
CA ASN A 249 6.58 0.98 11.76
C ASN A 249 7.24 -0.38 11.46
N ARG A 250 6.59 -1.24 10.66
CA ARG A 250 7.14 -2.52 10.21
C ARG A 250 8.27 -2.34 9.19
N ILE A 251 8.10 -1.46 8.21
CA ILE A 251 9.10 -1.17 7.16
C ILE A 251 10.39 -0.66 7.79
N THR A 252 10.32 0.27 8.75
CA THR A 252 11.51 0.81 9.42
C THR A 252 12.24 -0.24 10.24
N SER A 253 11.50 -1.09 10.97
CA SER A 253 12.07 -2.24 11.68
C SER A 253 12.71 -3.27 10.74
N ASN A 254 12.12 -3.55 9.59
CA ASN A 254 12.66 -4.47 8.59
C ASN A 254 13.93 -3.92 7.95
N ARG A 255 13.97 -2.63 7.65
CA ARG A 255 15.17 -1.96 7.16
C ARG A 255 16.35 -2.15 8.10
N ALA A 256 16.15 -1.94 9.40
CA ALA A 256 17.18 -2.16 10.42
C ALA A 256 17.73 -3.59 10.43
N LYS A 257 16.93 -4.56 9.95
CA LYS A 257 17.28 -5.99 9.85
C LYS A 257 17.74 -6.40 8.44
N GLY A 258 17.81 -5.46 7.47
CA GLY A 258 18.13 -5.76 6.08
C GLY A 258 17.10 -6.61 5.35
N ARG A 259 15.81 -6.50 5.73
CA ARG A 259 14.67 -7.23 5.15
C ARG A 259 13.86 -6.35 4.22
N SER A 260 13.49 -6.87 3.06
CA SER A 260 12.58 -6.18 2.14
C SER A 260 11.13 -6.28 2.62
N THR A 261 10.31 -5.28 2.26
CA THR A 261 8.88 -5.29 2.56
C THR A 261 8.08 -4.97 1.30
N TYR A 262 7.13 -5.83 0.95
CA TYR A 262 6.20 -5.62 -0.17
C TYR A 262 4.81 -5.34 0.39
N VAL A 263 4.24 -4.21 0.01
CA VAL A 263 2.92 -3.76 0.49
C VAL A 263 1.95 -3.70 -0.69
N PHE A 264 0.81 -4.37 -0.55
CA PHE A 264 -0.26 -4.35 -1.54
C PHE A 264 -1.47 -3.62 -0.96
N LEU A 265 -1.86 -2.52 -1.59
CA LEU A 265 -2.99 -1.68 -1.19
C LEU A 265 -4.12 -1.90 -2.19
N ASP A 266 -5.07 -2.76 -1.85
CA ASP A 266 -6.24 -2.96 -2.71
C ASP A 266 -7.20 -1.79 -2.55
N GLU A 267 -7.88 -1.43 -3.63
CA GLU A 267 -8.73 -0.25 -3.77
C GLU A 267 -8.07 1.04 -3.23
N ILE A 268 -6.80 1.26 -3.63
CA ILE A 268 -5.95 2.37 -3.17
C ILE A 268 -6.63 3.74 -3.32
N TYR A 269 -7.60 3.90 -4.26
CA TYR A 269 -8.33 5.14 -4.47
C TYR A 269 -9.07 5.61 -3.20
N LEU A 270 -9.42 4.70 -2.29
CA LEU A 270 -10.05 5.04 -1.02
C LEU A 270 -9.20 5.98 -0.16
N LEU A 271 -7.88 5.84 -0.23
CA LEU A 271 -6.93 6.70 0.50
C LEU A 271 -6.85 8.13 -0.05
N PHE A 272 -7.22 8.33 -1.32
CA PHE A 272 -7.21 9.66 -1.94
C PHE A 272 -8.49 10.47 -1.71
N LYS A 273 -9.52 9.87 -1.10
CA LYS A 273 -10.77 10.57 -0.74
C LYS A 273 -10.60 11.56 0.41
N HIS A 274 -9.55 11.39 1.21
CA HIS A 274 -9.25 12.21 2.37
C HIS A 274 -7.84 12.77 2.26
N GLU A 275 -7.68 14.09 2.38
CA GLU A 275 -6.42 14.81 2.18
C GLU A 275 -5.30 14.24 3.07
N TYR A 276 -5.56 14.03 4.36
CA TYR A 276 -4.56 13.51 5.30
C TYR A 276 -4.09 12.10 4.97
N SER A 277 -5.00 11.23 4.54
CA SER A 277 -4.64 9.87 4.11
C SER A 277 -3.80 9.90 2.83
N ALA A 278 -4.15 10.78 1.90
CA ALA A 278 -3.42 10.97 0.65
C ALA A 278 -2.00 11.50 0.89
N ASP A 279 -1.84 12.50 1.77
CA ASP A 279 -0.55 13.09 2.09
C ASP A 279 0.34 12.12 2.87
N PHE A 280 -0.23 11.38 3.82
CA PHE A 280 0.50 10.34 4.55
C PHE A 280 0.98 9.23 3.60
N LEU A 281 0.08 8.73 2.73
CA LEU A 281 0.44 7.73 1.72
C LEU A 281 1.53 8.27 0.77
N PHE A 282 1.43 9.50 0.32
CA PHE A 282 2.42 10.11 -0.58
C PHE A 282 3.81 10.22 0.06
N THR A 283 3.84 10.61 1.33
CA THR A 283 5.08 10.67 2.10
C THR A 283 5.68 9.28 2.25
N LEU A 284 4.86 8.28 2.60
CA LEU A 284 5.26 6.89 2.67
C LEU A 284 5.78 6.40 1.31
N TRP A 285 5.04 6.62 0.21
CA TRP A 285 5.39 6.22 -1.16
C TRP A 285 6.77 6.73 -1.60
N LYS A 286 7.12 7.96 -1.23
CA LYS A 286 8.44 8.54 -1.52
C LYS A 286 9.56 7.94 -0.66
N ARG A 287 9.27 7.65 0.60
CA ARG A 287 10.27 7.20 1.58
C ARG A 287 10.61 5.72 1.45
N VAL A 288 9.63 4.87 1.12
CA VAL A 288 9.79 3.39 1.17
C VAL A 288 10.94 2.86 0.32
N ARG A 289 11.26 3.53 -0.79
CA ARG A 289 12.42 3.15 -1.61
C ARG A 289 13.73 3.12 -0.81
N LYS A 290 13.95 4.10 0.07
CA LYS A 290 15.15 4.16 0.93
C LYS A 290 15.18 3.03 1.96
N TYR A 291 14.02 2.43 2.24
CA TYR A 291 13.85 1.42 3.27
C TYR A 291 13.84 -0.01 2.71
N GLY A 292 14.09 -0.18 1.41
CA GLY A 292 14.00 -1.49 0.77
C GLY A 292 12.56 -2.02 0.73
N ALA A 293 11.59 -1.11 0.70
CA ALA A 293 10.19 -1.46 0.62
C ALA A 293 9.57 -1.01 -0.70
N PHE A 294 8.51 -1.70 -1.13
CA PHE A 294 7.84 -1.52 -2.42
C PHE A 294 6.33 -1.56 -2.21
N ILE A 295 5.64 -0.52 -2.65
CA ILE A 295 4.18 -0.44 -2.55
C ILE A 295 3.56 -0.70 -3.91
N THR A 296 2.51 -1.52 -3.94
CA THR A 296 1.64 -1.78 -5.09
C THR A 296 0.26 -1.22 -4.80
N GLY A 297 -0.17 -0.22 -5.55
CA GLY A 297 -1.54 0.25 -5.54
C GLY A 297 -2.39 -0.53 -6.54
N ILE A 298 -3.53 -1.05 -6.11
CA ILE A 298 -4.48 -1.77 -6.96
C ILE A 298 -5.76 -0.96 -7.01
N THR A 299 -6.33 -0.74 -8.18
CA THR A 299 -7.59 0.01 -8.32
C THR A 299 -8.35 -0.35 -9.59
N GLN A 300 -9.66 -0.33 -9.50
CA GLN A 300 -10.56 -0.36 -10.65
C GLN A 300 -11.09 1.04 -11.04
N ASN A 301 -10.85 2.04 -10.21
CA ASN A 301 -11.40 3.37 -10.37
C ASN A 301 -10.29 4.40 -10.60
N ILE A 302 -9.79 4.43 -11.83
CA ILE A 302 -8.73 5.35 -12.25
C ILE A 302 -9.25 6.80 -12.26
N GLU A 303 -10.47 7.01 -12.73
CA GLU A 303 -11.05 8.35 -12.84
C GLU A 303 -11.07 9.07 -11.50
N ASP A 304 -11.62 8.43 -10.45
CA ASP A 304 -11.65 9.00 -9.11
C ASP A 304 -10.25 9.22 -8.54
N MET A 305 -9.35 8.25 -8.76
CA MET A 305 -7.97 8.36 -8.32
C MET A 305 -7.26 9.58 -8.96
N LEU A 306 -7.45 9.79 -10.26
CA LEU A 306 -6.82 10.88 -11.00
C LEU A 306 -7.41 12.27 -10.71
N GLN A 307 -8.47 12.40 -9.92
CA GLN A 307 -8.90 13.69 -9.37
C GLN A 307 -7.89 14.25 -8.36
N SER A 308 -7.17 13.38 -7.65
CA SER A 308 -6.09 13.76 -6.75
C SER A 308 -4.81 14.07 -7.52
N HIS A 309 -4.24 15.27 -7.31
CA HIS A 309 -2.92 15.64 -7.85
C HIS A 309 -1.83 14.70 -7.32
N THR A 310 -1.92 14.33 -6.05
CA THR A 310 -1.02 13.39 -5.37
C THR A 310 -1.01 12.03 -6.07
N ALA A 311 -2.20 11.47 -6.33
CA ALA A 311 -2.33 10.19 -7.02
C ALA A 311 -1.77 10.22 -8.45
N ARG A 312 -2.04 11.30 -9.20
CA ARG A 312 -1.45 11.50 -10.54
C ARG A 312 0.07 11.48 -10.50
N THR A 313 0.66 12.20 -9.54
CA THR A 313 2.11 12.26 -9.35
C THR A 313 2.68 10.88 -9.00
N MET A 314 2.01 10.12 -8.13
CA MET A 314 2.43 8.76 -7.77
C MET A 314 2.41 7.82 -8.98
N LEU A 315 1.32 7.83 -9.75
CA LEU A 315 1.16 6.98 -10.92
C LEU A 315 2.18 7.32 -12.02
N ALA A 316 2.35 8.61 -12.34
CA ALA A 316 3.30 9.07 -13.36
C ALA A 316 4.76 8.69 -13.04
N ASN A 317 5.14 8.75 -11.76
CA ASN A 317 6.50 8.44 -11.30
C ASN A 317 6.73 6.94 -11.02
N SER A 318 5.71 6.09 -11.17
CA SER A 318 5.86 4.65 -11.02
C SER A 318 6.44 4.02 -12.28
N GLU A 319 7.47 3.19 -12.12
CA GLU A 319 8.13 2.51 -13.24
C GLU A 319 7.53 1.14 -13.56
N LEU A 320 6.72 0.58 -12.66
CA LEU A 320 5.96 -0.63 -12.92
C LEU A 320 4.46 -0.31 -12.85
N VAL A 321 3.81 -0.24 -14.00
CA VAL A 321 2.36 0.00 -14.09
C VAL A 321 1.73 -1.04 -14.98
N VAL A 322 0.87 -1.87 -14.40
CA VAL A 322 0.11 -2.87 -15.13
C VAL A 322 -1.28 -2.32 -15.43
N MET A 323 -1.61 -2.24 -16.69
CA MET A 323 -2.89 -1.76 -17.22
C MET A 323 -3.60 -2.92 -17.91
N LEU A 324 -4.59 -3.49 -17.25
CA LEU A 324 -5.49 -4.49 -17.83
C LEU A 324 -6.61 -3.78 -18.62
N ASN A 325 -7.70 -4.47 -18.95
CA ASN A 325 -8.83 -3.84 -19.62
C ASN A 325 -9.33 -2.60 -18.86
N GLN A 326 -9.50 -1.47 -19.55
CA GLN A 326 -9.87 -0.18 -18.97
C GLN A 326 -11.24 0.29 -19.48
N ALA A 327 -11.97 1.05 -18.67
CA ALA A 327 -13.13 1.80 -19.13
C ALA A 327 -12.73 2.87 -20.16
N ALA A 328 -13.67 3.28 -21.01
CA ALA A 328 -13.39 4.24 -22.10
C ALA A 328 -12.81 5.57 -21.59
N THR A 329 -13.42 6.12 -20.53
CA THR A 329 -12.98 7.37 -19.87
C THR A 329 -11.59 7.27 -19.27
N ASP A 330 -11.26 6.11 -18.67
CA ASP A 330 -9.99 5.87 -17.99
C ASP A 330 -8.85 5.73 -19.00
N ARG A 331 -9.12 5.10 -20.17
CA ARG A 331 -8.11 4.90 -21.22
C ARG A 331 -7.51 6.20 -21.73
N GLU A 332 -8.36 7.20 -21.99
CA GLU A 332 -7.91 8.50 -22.51
C GLU A 332 -7.00 9.19 -21.51
N LYS A 333 -7.41 9.22 -20.22
CA LYS A 333 -6.62 9.82 -19.15
C LYS A 333 -5.29 9.08 -18.91
N LEU A 334 -5.29 7.75 -18.98
CA LEU A 334 -4.08 6.95 -18.87
C LEU A 334 -3.16 7.15 -20.10
N ALA A 335 -3.73 7.25 -21.31
CA ALA A 335 -2.96 7.50 -22.52
C ALA A 335 -2.20 8.82 -22.45
N GLU A 336 -2.88 9.88 -22.03
CA GLU A 336 -2.27 11.19 -21.84
C GLU A 336 -1.16 11.16 -20.79
N LEU A 337 -1.45 10.58 -19.60
CA LEU A 337 -0.52 10.56 -18.47
C LEU A 337 0.71 9.69 -18.73
N MET A 338 0.55 8.57 -19.42
CA MET A 338 1.60 7.56 -19.64
C MET A 338 2.25 7.63 -21.02
N GLY A 339 1.78 8.49 -21.91
CA GLY A 339 2.28 8.58 -23.28
C GLY A 339 1.99 7.34 -24.12
N ILE A 340 0.79 6.75 -23.99
CA ILE A 340 0.37 5.53 -24.68
C ILE A 340 -0.11 5.91 -26.10
N SER A 341 0.43 5.26 -27.13
CA SER A 341 -0.02 5.47 -28.50
C SER A 341 -1.37 4.78 -28.77
N GLU A 342 -2.08 5.23 -29.84
CA GLU A 342 -3.36 4.61 -30.25
C GLU A 342 -3.24 3.09 -30.50
N LEU A 343 -2.13 2.66 -31.11
CA LEU A 343 -1.88 1.24 -31.33
C LEU A 343 -1.75 0.47 -30.01
N GLN A 344 -1.06 1.04 -29.03
CA GLN A 344 -0.89 0.44 -27.70
C GLN A 344 -2.20 0.43 -26.89
N LEU A 345 -3.07 1.44 -27.09
CA LEU A 345 -4.39 1.48 -26.45
C LEU A 345 -5.26 0.28 -26.80
N SER A 346 -5.07 -0.32 -27.98
CA SER A 346 -5.82 -1.52 -28.39
C SER A 346 -5.65 -2.69 -27.42
N TYR A 347 -4.50 -2.79 -26.72
CA TYR A 347 -4.21 -3.86 -25.77
C TYR A 347 -4.94 -3.72 -24.43
N ILE A 348 -5.50 -2.55 -24.14
CA ILE A 348 -6.29 -2.29 -22.91
C ILE A 348 -7.75 -1.92 -23.24
N THR A 349 -8.15 -2.10 -24.50
CA THR A 349 -9.49 -1.85 -25.03
C THR A 349 -10.20 -3.15 -25.28
N ASN A 350 -11.27 -3.46 -24.54
CA ASN A 350 -12.02 -4.71 -24.64
C ASN A 350 -11.12 -5.95 -24.56
N ALA A 351 -10.03 -5.83 -23.80
CA ALA A 351 -9.09 -6.93 -23.60
C ALA A 351 -9.70 -8.05 -22.75
N GLU A 352 -9.35 -9.29 -23.08
CA GLU A 352 -9.71 -10.44 -22.25
C GLU A 352 -9.04 -10.38 -20.87
N ALA A 353 -9.61 -11.09 -19.90
CA ALA A 353 -9.04 -11.15 -18.56
C ALA A 353 -7.58 -11.65 -18.60
N GLY A 354 -6.69 -10.95 -17.91
CA GLY A 354 -5.26 -11.25 -17.89
C GLY A 354 -4.48 -10.70 -19.09
N HIS A 355 -5.12 -10.02 -20.04
CA HIS A 355 -4.47 -9.32 -21.13
C HIS A 355 -4.34 -7.83 -20.81
N GLY A 356 -3.26 -7.21 -21.29
CA GLY A 356 -3.06 -5.79 -21.05
C GLY A 356 -1.76 -5.23 -21.58
N LEU A 357 -1.42 -4.07 -21.03
CA LEU A 357 -0.20 -3.34 -21.32
C LEU A 357 0.55 -3.12 -19.99
N VAL A 358 1.84 -3.37 -19.98
CA VAL A 358 2.69 -3.10 -18.80
C VAL A 358 3.78 -2.10 -19.14
N LYS A 359 3.89 -1.06 -18.31
CA LYS A 359 5.03 -0.14 -18.28
C LYS A 359 6.08 -0.72 -17.35
N ILE A 360 7.33 -0.84 -17.84
CA ILE A 360 8.49 -1.27 -17.04
C ILE A 360 9.63 -0.32 -17.37
N GLY A 361 9.94 0.59 -16.43
CA GLY A 361 10.82 1.72 -16.70
C GLY A 361 10.28 2.60 -17.84
N GLY A 362 11.04 2.76 -18.91
CA GLY A 362 10.62 3.51 -20.10
C GLY A 362 9.92 2.67 -21.18
N ALA A 363 9.76 1.36 -20.98
CA ALA A 363 9.17 0.47 -21.99
C ALA A 363 7.69 0.20 -21.72
N LEU A 364 6.86 0.25 -22.76
CA LEU A 364 5.47 -0.20 -22.76
C LEU A 364 5.37 -1.51 -23.53
N VAL A 365 4.96 -2.59 -22.86
CA VAL A 365 4.98 -3.95 -23.40
C VAL A 365 3.58 -4.58 -23.33
N PRO A 366 3.00 -5.02 -24.44
CA PRO A 366 1.76 -5.81 -24.40
C PRO A 366 2.04 -7.18 -23.77
N PHE A 367 1.20 -7.56 -22.78
CA PHE A 367 1.41 -8.78 -22.02
C PHE A 367 0.14 -9.61 -21.87
N VAL A 368 0.37 -10.88 -21.56
CA VAL A 368 -0.65 -11.85 -21.22
C VAL A 368 -0.23 -12.58 -19.97
N ASN A 369 -1.12 -12.64 -19.00
CA ASN A 369 -0.95 -13.43 -17.79
C ASN A 369 -2.13 -14.40 -17.67
N HIS A 370 -1.85 -15.69 -17.82
CA HIS A 370 -2.82 -16.75 -17.64
C HIS A 370 -2.32 -17.73 -16.58
N LEU A 371 -3.12 -17.93 -15.55
CA LEU A 371 -2.94 -19.00 -14.60
C LEU A 371 -3.86 -20.17 -15.03
N PRO A 372 -3.33 -21.41 -15.15
CA PRO A 372 -4.16 -22.57 -15.49
C PRO A 372 -5.28 -22.79 -14.48
N LYS A 373 -6.53 -22.87 -14.96
CA LYS A 373 -7.73 -22.93 -14.10
C LYS A 373 -7.89 -24.26 -13.35
N ASP A 374 -7.25 -25.31 -13.84
CA ASP A 374 -7.26 -26.67 -13.27
C ASP A 374 -6.31 -26.84 -12.08
N THR A 375 -5.54 -25.81 -11.75
CA THR A 375 -4.58 -25.84 -10.62
C THR A 375 -5.25 -25.52 -9.28
N GLU A 376 -4.75 -26.12 -8.20
CA GLU A 376 -5.14 -25.80 -6.83
C GLU A 376 -4.87 -24.32 -6.51
N LEU A 377 -3.75 -23.78 -6.99
CA LEU A 377 -3.37 -22.39 -6.82
C LEU A 377 -4.43 -21.44 -7.42
N TYR A 378 -4.95 -21.75 -8.61
CA TYR A 378 -6.04 -20.96 -9.20
C TYR A 378 -7.28 -20.95 -8.30
N ARG A 379 -7.68 -22.13 -7.76
CA ARG A 379 -8.84 -22.25 -6.87
C ARG A 379 -8.68 -21.45 -5.58
N LEU A 380 -7.48 -21.45 -4.98
CA LEU A 380 -7.17 -20.68 -3.77
C LEU A 380 -7.19 -19.16 -4.02
N MET A 381 -6.86 -18.72 -5.22
CA MET A 381 -6.85 -17.30 -5.60
C MET A 381 -8.19 -16.82 -6.16
N SER A 382 -9.06 -17.70 -6.65
CA SER A 382 -10.34 -17.34 -7.25
C SER A 382 -11.28 -16.76 -6.19
N THR A 383 -11.95 -15.66 -6.54
CA THR A 383 -13.00 -15.03 -5.72
C THR A 383 -14.39 -15.31 -6.25
N LYS A 384 -14.50 -16.07 -7.33
CA LYS A 384 -15.79 -16.44 -7.90
C LYS A 384 -16.50 -17.45 -7.03
N ALA A 385 -17.76 -17.20 -6.72
CA ALA A 385 -18.56 -17.98 -5.77
C ALA A 385 -18.80 -19.46 -6.19
N PHE A 386 -18.49 -19.83 -7.44
CA PHE A 386 -18.82 -21.15 -8.02
C PHE A 386 -17.71 -21.73 -8.93
N GLU A 387 -16.47 -21.26 -8.81
CA GLU A 387 -15.29 -21.84 -9.50
C GLU A 387 -14.38 -22.61 -8.55
#